data_0b8c972601ac8fc1abba680efde5c33d
#
_entry.id   0b8c972601ac8fc1abba680efde5c33d
#
_cell.length_a   1.000
_cell.length_b   1.000
_cell.length_c   1.000
_cell.angle_alpha   90.00
_cell.angle_beta   90.00
_cell.angle_gamma   90.00
#
_symmetry.space_group_name_H-M   'P 1'
#
loop_
_entity.id
_entity.type
_entity.pdbx_description
1 polymer ?
#
loop_
_entity_poly.entity_id
_entity_poly.type
_entity_poly.pdbx_seq_one_letter_code
_entity_poly.pdbx_strand_id
1 'polypeptide(L)'
;QRHEVSIDGQERIWSSPYLIVDFLPSLYYEQNTEHDTPYYNPIKTFDIVPAFEASHLLWRSYENSWEQIFSAGVGASWQKHYGTDVVTQLGYGQRISWNDVIDAGATLRWEKRPYDGDREHNLYVEFDMTFRF
;
A
#
# COMPACT_ATOMS: atom_id res chain seq x y z
N GLN A 1 15.74 11.85 20.15
CA GLN A 1 15.65 12.55 18.87
C GLN A 1 15.25 11.59 17.75
N ARG A 2 14.18 11.89 17.04
CA ARG A 2 13.66 11.05 15.98
C ARG A 2 13.70 11.79 14.65
N HIS A 3 14.30 11.16 13.67
CA HIS A 3 14.33 11.67 12.31
C HIS A 3 13.61 10.69 11.40
N GLU A 4 12.71 11.20 10.59
CA GLU A 4 11.90 10.40 9.71
C GLU A 4 11.78 11.09 8.36
N VAL A 5 12.05 10.35 7.29
CA VAL A 5 11.92 10.84 5.91
C VAL A 5 11.11 9.82 5.13
N SER A 6 10.08 10.31 4.46
CA SER A 6 9.20 9.48 3.64
C SER A 6 9.06 10.14 2.27
N ILE A 7 9.28 9.36 1.22
CA ILE A 7 9.11 9.80 -0.16
C ILE A 7 8.21 8.81 -0.87
N ASP A 8 7.08 9.30 -1.36
CA ASP A 8 6.13 8.50 -2.11
C ASP A 8 5.94 9.14 -3.48
N GLY A 9 5.93 8.32 -4.51
CA GLY A 9 5.71 8.77 -5.87
C GLY A 9 4.52 8.07 -6.50
N GLN A 10 4.04 8.65 -7.58
CA GLN A 10 3.01 8.03 -8.39
C GLN A 10 3.25 8.40 -9.84
N GLU A 11 3.33 7.39 -10.70
CA GLU A 11 3.49 7.59 -12.13
C GLU A 11 2.56 6.68 -12.89
N ARG A 12 1.77 7.25 -13.79
CA ARG A 12 0.89 6.46 -14.64
C ARG A 12 1.70 5.93 -15.81
N ILE A 13 1.85 4.60 -15.87
CA ILE A 13 2.65 3.93 -16.88
C ILE A 13 1.79 3.36 -18.02
N TRP A 14 0.49 3.20 -17.80
CA TRP A 14 -0.43 2.73 -18.82
C TRP A 14 -1.80 3.34 -18.59
N SER A 15 -2.42 3.81 -19.66
CA SER A 15 -3.78 4.35 -19.59
C SER A 15 -4.55 3.96 -20.85
N SER A 16 -5.65 3.27 -20.68
CA SER A 16 -6.59 2.96 -21.75
C SER A 16 -8.02 3.14 -21.22
N PRO A 17 -9.06 3.10 -22.06
CA PRO A 17 -10.42 3.26 -21.56
C PRO A 17 -10.87 2.21 -20.54
N TYR A 18 -10.21 1.04 -20.51
CA TYR A 18 -10.61 -0.06 -19.63
C TYR A 18 -9.56 -0.42 -18.59
N LEU A 19 -8.32 0.04 -18.75
CA LEU A 19 -7.24 -0.36 -17.87
C LEU A 19 -6.30 0.82 -17.62
N ILE A 20 -6.07 1.09 -16.34
CA ILE A 20 -5.10 2.10 -15.89
C ILE A 20 -4.11 1.41 -14.99
N VAL A 21 -2.82 1.59 -15.24
CA VAL A 21 -1.76 1.04 -14.40
C VAL A 21 -0.88 2.17 -13.89
N ASP A 22 -0.73 2.24 -12.59
CA ASP A 22 0.10 3.23 -11.91
C ASP A 22 1.27 2.54 -11.21
N PHE A 23 2.43 3.19 -11.25
CA PHE A 23 3.61 2.80 -10.49
C PHE A 23 3.71 3.69 -9.26
N LEU A 24 3.78 3.06 -8.09
CA LEU A 24 3.77 3.72 -6.78
C LEU A 24 5.03 3.37 -6.01
N PRO A 25 6.16 4.03 -6.27
CA PRO A 25 7.37 3.81 -5.50
C PRO A 25 7.25 4.45 -4.12
N SER A 26 7.73 3.76 -3.11
CA SER A 26 7.73 4.23 -1.74
C SER A 26 9.11 4.05 -1.13
N LEU A 27 9.60 5.07 -0.46
CA LEU A 27 10.88 5.08 0.22
C LEU A 27 10.66 5.65 1.62
N TYR A 28 11.10 4.92 2.63
CA TYR A 28 10.95 5.32 4.01
C TYR A 28 12.26 5.14 4.76
N TYR A 29 12.65 6.16 5.49
CA TYR A 29 13.85 6.12 6.34
C TYR A 29 13.48 6.66 7.71
N GLU A 30 13.86 5.94 8.75
CA GLU A 30 13.67 6.36 10.12
C GLU A 30 14.95 6.17 10.91
N GLN A 31 15.32 7.17 11.68
CA GLN A 31 16.40 7.10 12.65
C GLN A 31 15.88 7.58 13.98
N ASN A 32 15.96 6.75 14.99
CA ASN A 32 15.55 7.07 16.34
C ASN A 32 16.73 6.88 17.29
N THR A 33 16.97 7.89 18.14
CA THR A 33 18.02 7.86 19.12
C THR A 33 17.43 8.01 20.50
N GLU A 34 17.61 7.00 21.36
CA GLU A 34 17.19 7.09 22.74
C GLU A 34 18.34 7.60 23.60
N HIS A 35 18.09 8.72 24.30
CA HIS A 35 19.08 9.34 25.18
C HIS A 35 18.88 8.98 26.65
N ASP A 36 17.72 8.42 27.00
CA ASP A 36 17.35 8.14 28.38
C ASP A 36 17.89 6.80 28.90
N THR A 37 18.53 6.02 28.06
CA THR A 37 19.12 4.76 28.45
C THR A 37 20.63 4.94 28.69
N PRO A 38 21.24 4.15 29.58
CA PRO A 38 22.70 4.19 29.77
C PRO A 38 23.47 3.72 28.52
N TYR A 39 22.80 3.15 27.55
CA TYR A 39 23.39 2.73 26.30
C TYR A 39 22.85 3.56 25.16
N TYR A 40 23.75 4.09 24.35
CA TYR A 40 23.37 4.75 23.11
C TYR A 40 23.02 3.68 22.10
N ASN A 41 21.74 3.60 21.73
CA ASN A 41 21.25 2.57 20.83
C ASN A 41 20.38 3.19 19.72
N PRO A 42 20.99 3.69 18.64
CA PRO A 42 20.23 4.24 17.54
C PRO A 42 19.51 3.13 16.76
N ILE A 43 18.21 3.32 16.53
CA ILE A 43 17.42 2.44 15.70
C ILE A 43 17.31 3.07 14.32
N LYS A 44 17.73 2.35 13.31
CA LYS A 44 17.66 2.79 11.92
C LYS A 44 16.84 1.81 11.11
N THR A 45 15.88 2.32 10.38
CA THR A 45 15.04 1.52 9.48
C THR A 45 15.03 2.17 8.11
N PHE A 46 15.21 1.38 7.08
CA PHE A 46 15.15 1.82 5.70
C PHE A 46 14.29 0.85 4.90
N ASP A 47 13.23 1.38 4.29
CA ASP A 47 12.32 0.59 3.48
C ASP A 47 12.27 1.16 2.07
N ILE A 48 12.34 0.28 1.09
CA ILE A 48 12.12 0.63 -0.31
C ILE A 48 11.11 -0.36 -0.89
N VAL A 49 9.95 0.14 -1.30
CA VAL A 49 8.86 -0.70 -1.77
C VAL A 49 8.30 -0.13 -3.08
N PRO A 50 8.74 -0.62 -4.23
CA PRO A 50 8.03 -0.35 -5.48
C PRO A 50 6.72 -1.13 -5.51
N ALA A 51 5.65 -0.46 -5.90
CA ALA A 51 4.33 -1.07 -5.98
C ALA A 51 3.65 -0.69 -7.29
N PHE A 52 2.73 -1.52 -7.72
CA PHE A 52 1.91 -1.29 -8.90
C PHE A 52 0.45 -1.41 -8.52
N GLU A 53 -0.38 -0.55 -9.12
CA GLU A 53 -1.82 -0.62 -8.96
C GLU A 53 -2.46 -0.60 -10.34
N ALA A 54 -3.33 -1.57 -10.60
CA ALA A 54 -4.05 -1.67 -11.86
C ALA A 54 -5.54 -1.57 -11.60
N SER A 55 -6.20 -0.62 -12.25
CA SER A 55 -7.65 -0.44 -12.20
C SER A 55 -8.24 -0.93 -13.51
N HIS A 56 -9.07 -1.95 -13.44
CA HIS A 56 -9.69 -2.57 -14.62
C HIS A 56 -11.19 -2.37 -14.59
N LEU A 57 -11.70 -1.70 -15.63
CA LEU A 57 -13.13 -1.47 -15.78
C LEU A 57 -13.77 -2.71 -16.38
N LEU A 58 -14.58 -3.42 -15.59
CA LEU A 58 -15.27 -4.62 -16.02
C LEU A 58 -16.52 -4.32 -16.82
N TRP A 59 -17.26 -3.30 -16.41
CA TRP A 59 -18.52 -2.94 -17.04
C TRP A 59 -18.85 -1.48 -16.78
N ARG A 60 -19.38 -0.84 -17.79
CA ARG A 60 -19.85 0.54 -17.68
C ARG A 60 -21.05 0.74 -18.60
N SER A 61 -22.12 1.31 -18.03
CA SER A 61 -23.33 1.64 -18.78
C SER A 61 -23.94 2.92 -18.19
N TYR A 62 -23.87 4.02 -18.96
CA TYR A 62 -24.33 5.34 -18.51
C TYR A 62 -23.63 5.75 -17.20
N GLU A 63 -24.43 5.90 -16.11
CA GLU A 63 -23.91 6.31 -14.80
C GLU A 63 -23.57 5.12 -13.90
N ASN A 64 -23.61 3.91 -14.44
CA ASN A 64 -23.29 2.70 -13.71
C ASN A 64 -21.93 2.18 -14.12
N SER A 65 -21.14 1.72 -13.16
CA SER A 65 -19.84 1.15 -13.45
C SER A 65 -19.47 0.08 -12.45
N TRP A 66 -18.67 -0.87 -12.90
CA TRP A 66 -18.10 -1.91 -12.06
C TRP A 66 -16.64 -2.08 -12.45
N GLU A 67 -15.75 -1.87 -11.48
CA GLU A 67 -14.31 -1.98 -11.71
C GLU A 67 -13.66 -2.85 -10.65
N GLN A 68 -12.55 -3.44 -11.02
CA GLN A 68 -11.70 -4.18 -10.08
C GLN A 68 -10.33 -3.52 -10.04
N ILE A 69 -9.71 -3.58 -8.85
CA ILE A 69 -8.44 -2.94 -8.59
C ILE A 69 -7.48 -3.98 -8.05
N PHE A 70 -6.34 -4.13 -8.72
CA PHE A 70 -5.27 -5.01 -8.29
C PHE A 70 -4.09 -4.17 -7.84
N SER A 71 -3.49 -4.54 -6.73
CA SER A 71 -2.26 -3.89 -6.28
C SER A 71 -1.26 -4.94 -5.85
N ALA A 72 0.00 -4.69 -6.15
CA ALA A 72 1.09 -5.57 -5.77
C ALA A 72 2.33 -4.75 -5.53
N GLY A 73 3.02 -5.03 -4.44
CA GLY A 73 4.29 -4.39 -4.10
C GLY A 73 5.23 -5.40 -3.50
N VAL A 74 6.49 -5.32 -3.91
CA VAL A 74 7.56 -6.13 -3.35
C VAL A 74 8.75 -5.21 -3.10
N GLY A 75 9.26 -5.23 -1.90
CA GLY A 75 10.36 -4.37 -1.55
C GLY A 75 11.27 -5.00 -0.52
N ALA A 76 12.17 -4.19 -0.01
CA ALA A 76 13.12 -4.61 1.01
C ALA A 76 13.04 -3.66 2.20
N SER A 77 13.09 -4.23 3.38
CA SER A 77 13.17 -3.51 4.64
C SER A 77 14.49 -3.86 5.30
N TRP A 78 15.27 -2.84 5.62
CA TRP A 78 16.53 -3.01 6.34
C TRP A 78 16.38 -2.39 7.71
N GLN A 79 16.74 -3.17 8.73
CA GLN A 79 16.75 -2.71 10.12
C GLN A 79 18.12 -2.99 10.71
N LYS A 80 18.63 -2.00 11.43
CA LYS A 80 19.89 -2.17 12.16
C LYS A 80 19.72 -3.28 13.20
N HIS A 81 20.61 -4.23 13.23
CA HIS A 81 20.64 -5.42 14.09
C HIS A 81 19.78 -6.60 13.60
N TYR A 82 18.89 -6.40 12.65
CA TYR A 82 18.02 -7.47 12.13
C TYR A 82 18.31 -7.82 10.68
N GLY A 83 19.09 -6.98 9.98
CA GLY A 83 19.45 -7.23 8.59
C GLY A 83 18.36 -6.82 7.60
N THR A 84 18.38 -7.44 6.45
CA THR A 84 17.45 -7.12 5.36
C THR A 84 16.41 -8.21 5.23
N ASP A 85 15.15 -7.82 5.07
CA ASP A 85 14.05 -8.74 4.84
C ASP A 85 13.16 -8.22 3.70
N VAL A 86 12.35 -9.11 3.15
CA VAL A 86 11.49 -8.80 2.02
C VAL A 86 10.10 -8.40 2.52
N VAL A 87 9.58 -7.29 2.00
CA VAL A 87 8.22 -6.85 2.24
C VAL A 87 7.39 -7.17 1.00
N THR A 88 6.25 -7.83 1.19
CA THR A 88 5.34 -8.18 0.10
C THR A 88 3.95 -7.68 0.44
N GLN A 89 3.31 -7.02 -0.53
CA GLN A 89 1.95 -6.49 -0.39
C GLN A 89 1.14 -6.92 -1.60
N LEU A 90 -0.04 -7.44 -1.35
CA LEU A 90 -1.00 -7.78 -2.39
C LEU A 90 -2.37 -7.23 -2.02
N GLY A 91 -3.06 -6.68 -2.99
CA GLY A 91 -4.39 -6.14 -2.77
C GLY A 91 -5.32 -6.47 -3.94
N TYR A 92 -6.57 -6.69 -3.61
CA TYR A 92 -7.62 -6.88 -4.58
C TYR A 92 -8.86 -6.16 -4.09
N GLY A 93 -9.45 -5.35 -4.96
CA GLY A 93 -10.65 -4.62 -4.62
C GLY A 93 -11.65 -4.61 -5.75
N GLN A 94 -12.91 -4.38 -5.41
CA GLN A 94 -13.98 -4.15 -6.37
C GLN A 94 -14.74 -2.91 -5.97
N ARG A 95 -15.15 -2.12 -6.95
CA ARG A 95 -15.93 -0.92 -6.75
C ARG A 95 -17.10 -0.91 -7.71
N ILE A 96 -18.27 -0.65 -7.17
CA ILE A 96 -19.50 -0.54 -7.94
C ILE A 96 -20.09 0.85 -7.71
N SER A 97 -20.37 1.55 -8.80
CA SER A 97 -21.07 2.83 -8.77
C SER A 97 -22.41 2.69 -9.49
N TRP A 98 -23.49 3.13 -8.87
CA TRP A 98 -24.82 2.97 -9.39
C TRP A 98 -25.56 4.32 -9.38
N ASN A 99 -25.93 4.81 -10.55
CA ASN A 99 -26.70 6.05 -10.78
C ASN A 99 -26.13 7.30 -10.06
N ASP A 100 -24.83 7.33 -9.78
CA ASP A 100 -24.19 8.38 -8.98
C ASP A 100 -24.79 8.55 -7.58
N VAL A 101 -25.63 7.62 -7.14
CA VAL A 101 -26.29 7.66 -5.83
C VAL A 101 -25.59 6.72 -4.86
N ILE A 102 -25.17 5.56 -5.34
CA ILE A 102 -24.59 4.53 -4.50
C ILE A 102 -23.19 4.20 -5.02
N ASP A 103 -22.21 4.33 -4.15
CA ASP A 103 -20.85 3.83 -4.36
C ASP A 103 -20.57 2.79 -3.29
N ALA A 104 -20.22 1.58 -3.71
CA ALA A 104 -19.85 0.51 -2.79
C ALA A 104 -18.53 -0.08 -3.19
N GLY A 105 -17.69 -0.39 -2.22
CA GLY A 105 -16.39 -0.96 -2.44
C GLY A 105 -16.05 -2.03 -1.41
N ALA A 106 -15.28 -3.01 -1.84
CA ALA A 106 -14.71 -4.02 -0.96
C ALA A 106 -13.26 -4.20 -1.35
N THR A 107 -12.37 -4.23 -0.37
CA THR A 107 -10.93 -4.39 -0.60
C THR A 107 -10.39 -5.46 0.32
N LEU A 108 -9.63 -6.37 -0.27
CA LEU A 108 -8.89 -7.39 0.45
C LEU A 108 -7.40 -7.08 0.29
N ARG A 109 -6.69 -6.91 1.40
CA ARG A 109 -5.28 -6.59 1.40
C ARG A 109 -4.52 -7.59 2.24
N TRP A 110 -3.47 -8.14 1.66
CA TRP A 110 -2.56 -9.03 2.36
C TRP A 110 -1.17 -8.40 2.38
N GLU A 111 -0.53 -8.42 3.54
CA GLU A 111 0.79 -7.85 3.73
C GLU A 111 1.65 -8.81 4.53
N LYS A 112 2.87 -9.02 4.06
CA LYS A 112 3.90 -9.76 4.77
C LYS A 112 5.06 -8.82 5.05
N ARG A 113 5.35 -8.61 6.31
CA ARG A 113 6.37 -7.65 6.75
C ARG A 113 7.19 -8.24 7.90
N PRO A 114 8.50 -7.99 7.93
CA PRO A 114 9.31 -8.37 9.08
C PRO A 114 8.99 -7.49 10.29
N TYR A 115 8.95 -8.08 11.47
CA TYR A 115 8.76 -7.36 12.71
C TYR A 115 9.67 -7.96 13.76
N ASP A 116 10.64 -7.16 14.28
CA ASP A 116 11.64 -7.56 15.28
C ASP A 116 12.36 -8.87 14.92
N GLY A 117 12.66 -9.05 13.63
CA GLY A 117 13.31 -10.26 13.13
C GLY A 117 12.35 -11.40 12.81
N ASP A 118 11.09 -11.30 13.20
CA ASP A 118 10.06 -12.27 12.87
C ASP A 118 9.22 -11.79 11.68
N ARG A 119 8.60 -12.75 10.99
CA ARG A 119 7.75 -12.45 9.86
C ARG A 119 6.29 -12.44 10.28
N GLU A 120 5.60 -11.35 9.97
CA GLU A 120 4.17 -11.23 10.25
C GLU A 120 3.38 -11.21 8.95
N HIS A 121 2.25 -11.91 8.97
CA HIS A 121 1.27 -11.89 7.90
C HIS A 121 0.03 -11.17 8.40
N ASN A 122 -0.42 -10.18 7.66
CA ASN A 122 -1.62 -9.42 8.01
C ASN A 122 -2.59 -9.46 6.85
N LEU A 123 -3.84 -9.74 7.17
CA LEU A 123 -4.92 -9.72 6.20
C LEU A 123 -5.95 -8.68 6.63
N TYR A 124 -6.23 -7.74 5.75
CA TYR A 124 -7.19 -6.68 6.01
C TYR A 124 -8.35 -6.81 5.03
N VAL A 125 -9.55 -6.67 5.54
CA VAL A 125 -10.77 -6.63 4.72
C VAL A 125 -11.49 -5.33 5.04
N GLU A 126 -11.76 -4.54 4.02
CA GLU A 126 -12.43 -3.26 4.16
C GLU A 126 -13.67 -3.21 3.27
N PHE A 127 -14.75 -2.70 3.81
CA PHE A 127 -15.98 -2.42 3.07
C PHE A 127 -16.33 -0.97 3.25
N ASP A 128 -16.69 -0.32 2.16
CA ASP A 128 -17.20 1.04 2.21
C ASP A 128 -18.45 1.16 1.34
N MET A 129 -19.36 2.00 1.77
CA MET A 129 -20.58 2.27 1.04
C MET A 129 -20.95 3.73 1.26
N THR A 130 -21.18 4.43 0.17
CA THR A 130 -21.55 5.84 0.21
C THR A 130 -22.85 6.03 -0.54
N PHE A 131 -23.80 6.70 0.11
CA PHE A 131 -25.06 7.10 -0.49
C PHE A 131 -25.06 8.62 -0.69
N ARG A 132 -25.45 9.05 -1.88
CA ARG A 132 -25.60 10.47 -2.21
C ARG A 132 -27.06 10.76 -2.51
N PHE A 133 -27.59 11.71 -1.80
CA PHE A 133 -28.99 12.10 -1.97
C PHE A 133 -29.08 13.50 -2.55
#